data_ee8a1036a84d1cd10fb291051e7a1653
#
_entry.id   ee8a1036a84d1cd10fb291051e7a1653
#
_cell.length_a   1.000
_cell.length_b   1.000
_cell.length_c   1.000
_cell.angle_alpha   90.00
_cell.angle_beta   90.00
_cell.angle_gamma   90.00
#
_symmetry.space_group_name_H-M   'P 1'
#
loop_
_entity.id
_entity.type
_entity.pdbx_description
1 polymer ?
#
loop_
_entity_poly.entity_id
_entity_poly.type
_entity_poly.pdbx_seq_one_letter_code
_entity_poly.pdbx_strand_id
1 'polypeptide(L)'
;MSFVSFSTMAYSDVAEVYQWEAFPGKSMEMMESMMKAASIHEKQGATVAIDLHNIGSTQLVNYVLRWDDSKSYAASKDIQASSQEWVEFWAEANQNPSGEMTASFSANNLDQTRKASDFEGSYVYSVAVWDVESGKDLDLIQRFMTSKPILERAGARVEIYQANWGAPGEYHYVLMFDSWAALEESFSKLGPGSEWASYMQSTADDEVIAEQTAFFTGQTAN
;
A
#
# COMPACT_ATOMS: atom_id res chain seq x y z
N MET A 1 38.51 -8.79 -16.52
CA MET A 1 37.43 -7.85 -16.05
C MET A 1 36.13 -8.64 -16.11
N SER A 2 35.63 -9.09 -14.96
CA SER A 2 34.31 -9.73 -14.86
C SER A 2 33.25 -8.66 -14.84
N PHE A 3 32.39 -8.61 -15.85
CA PHE A 3 31.18 -7.81 -15.81
C PHE A 3 30.21 -8.48 -14.84
N VAL A 4 29.97 -7.85 -13.69
CA VAL A 4 28.83 -8.19 -12.84
C VAL A 4 27.60 -7.73 -13.60
N SER A 5 26.86 -8.67 -14.17
CA SER A 5 25.56 -8.40 -14.76
C SER A 5 24.60 -8.10 -13.60
N PHE A 6 24.30 -6.84 -13.39
CA PHE A 6 23.14 -6.46 -12.58
C PHE A 6 21.90 -6.89 -13.36
N SER A 7 21.33 -8.02 -12.98
CA SER A 7 19.96 -8.35 -13.39
C SER A 7 19.08 -7.23 -12.84
N THR A 8 18.55 -6.39 -13.72
CA THR A 8 17.49 -5.47 -13.36
C THR A 8 16.34 -6.31 -12.86
N MET A 9 16.07 -6.30 -11.54
CA MET A 9 14.84 -6.85 -11.01
C MET A 9 13.70 -6.05 -11.64
N ALA A 10 12.94 -6.72 -12.51
CA ALA A 10 11.69 -6.16 -12.99
C ALA A 10 10.74 -6.21 -11.79
N TYR A 11 10.44 -5.07 -11.22
CA TYR A 11 9.44 -4.98 -10.16
C TYR A 11 8.06 -5.26 -10.78
N SER A 12 7.29 -6.12 -10.15
CA SER A 12 5.86 -6.33 -10.40
C SER A 12 5.06 -5.56 -9.36
N ASP A 13 3.84 -5.18 -9.70
CA ASP A 13 2.96 -4.36 -8.87
C ASP A 13 3.68 -3.11 -8.32
N VAL A 14 3.86 -2.14 -9.21
CA VAL A 14 4.31 -0.79 -8.86
C VAL A 14 3.11 -0.02 -8.35
N ALA A 15 3.20 0.55 -7.16
CA ALA A 15 2.14 1.35 -6.57
C ALA A 15 2.57 2.81 -6.36
N GLU A 16 1.64 3.74 -6.52
CA GLU A 16 1.70 5.09 -5.97
C GLU A 16 0.57 5.27 -4.98
N VAL A 17 0.89 5.81 -3.82
CA VAL A 17 -0.08 6.10 -2.77
C VAL A 17 -0.10 7.61 -2.53
N TYR A 18 -1.29 8.18 -2.59
CA TYR A 18 -1.56 9.58 -2.30
C TYR A 18 -2.50 9.64 -1.10
N GLN A 19 -1.99 10.11 0.03
CA GLN A 19 -2.75 10.22 1.26
C GLN A 19 -3.42 11.59 1.33
N TRP A 20 -4.70 11.59 1.59
CA TRP A 20 -5.54 12.79 1.62
C TRP A 20 -6.32 12.91 2.91
N GLU A 21 -6.51 14.14 3.36
CA GLU A 21 -7.43 14.50 4.43
C GLU A 21 -8.49 15.45 3.89
N ALA A 22 -9.78 15.13 4.16
CA ALA A 22 -10.88 15.99 3.75
C ALA A 22 -10.96 17.24 4.63
N PHE A 23 -11.26 18.37 4.02
CA PHE A 23 -11.60 19.55 4.80
C PHE A 23 -12.89 19.32 5.62
N PRO A 24 -13.07 19.99 6.76
CA PRO A 24 -14.25 19.82 7.60
C PRO A 24 -15.55 19.93 6.81
N GLY A 25 -16.37 18.88 6.85
CA GLY A 25 -17.65 18.80 6.12
C GLY A 25 -17.55 18.50 4.63
N LYS A 26 -16.34 18.22 4.08
CA LYS A 26 -16.09 18.03 2.65
C LYS A 26 -15.78 16.58 2.24
N SER A 27 -15.98 15.61 3.14
CA SER A 27 -15.61 14.21 2.86
C SER A 27 -16.33 13.64 1.64
N MET A 28 -17.61 13.97 1.45
CA MET A 28 -18.37 13.47 0.29
C MET A 28 -17.87 14.06 -1.01
N GLU A 29 -17.62 15.39 -1.06
CA GLU A 29 -17.08 16.06 -2.24
C GLU A 29 -15.67 15.57 -2.59
N MET A 30 -14.85 15.25 -1.58
CA MET A 30 -13.53 14.65 -1.79
C MET A 30 -13.66 13.26 -2.41
N MET A 31 -14.56 12.41 -1.90
CA MET A 31 -14.82 11.09 -2.46
C MET A 31 -15.32 11.16 -3.91
N GLU A 32 -16.25 12.07 -4.22
CA GLU A 32 -16.72 12.29 -5.59
C GLU A 32 -15.57 12.71 -6.53
N SER A 33 -14.69 13.61 -6.08
CA SER A 33 -13.48 14.00 -6.83
C SER A 33 -12.54 12.83 -7.05
N MET A 34 -12.32 11.99 -6.03
CA MET A 34 -11.48 10.80 -6.16
C MET A 34 -12.05 9.78 -7.14
N MET A 35 -13.38 9.57 -7.15
CA MET A 35 -14.02 8.69 -8.12
C MET A 35 -13.90 9.21 -9.56
N LYS A 36 -14.01 10.53 -9.77
CA LYS A 36 -13.73 11.13 -11.08
C LYS A 36 -12.27 10.92 -11.51
N ALA A 37 -11.33 11.18 -10.61
CA ALA A 37 -9.90 10.94 -10.86
C ALA A 37 -9.62 9.45 -11.17
N ALA A 38 -10.25 8.52 -10.45
CA ALA A 38 -10.13 7.08 -10.68
C ALA A 38 -10.51 6.70 -12.10
N SER A 39 -11.67 7.16 -12.58
CA SER A 39 -12.11 6.91 -13.95
C SER A 39 -11.12 7.43 -15.03
N ILE A 40 -10.40 8.52 -14.74
CA ILE A 40 -9.38 9.05 -15.64
C ILE A 40 -8.14 8.17 -15.63
N HIS A 41 -7.64 7.80 -14.43
CA HIS A 41 -6.45 6.97 -14.29
C HIS A 41 -6.65 5.55 -14.83
N GLU A 42 -7.85 4.97 -14.67
CA GLU A 42 -8.18 3.66 -15.26
C GLU A 42 -8.10 3.68 -16.80
N LYS A 43 -8.60 4.74 -17.45
CA LYS A 43 -8.42 4.94 -18.90
C LYS A 43 -6.96 5.11 -19.30
N GLN A 44 -6.12 5.55 -18.38
CA GLN A 44 -4.67 5.71 -18.56
C GLN A 44 -3.87 4.45 -18.21
N GLY A 45 -4.55 3.36 -17.83
CA GLY A 45 -3.96 2.04 -17.61
C GLY A 45 -3.52 1.75 -16.17
N ALA A 46 -3.99 2.51 -15.18
CA ALA A 46 -3.81 2.20 -13.77
C ALA A 46 -4.99 1.37 -13.24
N THR A 47 -4.73 0.46 -12.30
CA THR A 47 -5.76 -0.07 -11.39
C THR A 47 -5.84 0.87 -10.19
N VAL A 48 -7.05 1.28 -9.82
CA VAL A 48 -7.28 2.28 -8.76
C VAL A 48 -8.00 1.67 -7.57
N ALA A 49 -7.51 1.98 -6.37
CA ALA A 49 -8.23 1.73 -5.12
C ALA A 49 -8.33 3.03 -4.30
N ILE A 50 -9.43 3.21 -3.60
CA ILE A 50 -9.63 4.28 -2.63
C ILE A 50 -9.80 3.60 -1.28
N ASP A 51 -8.81 3.75 -0.41
CA ASP A 51 -8.70 3.03 0.85
C ASP A 51 -9.01 3.97 2.02
N LEU A 52 -10.11 3.69 2.71
CA LEU A 52 -10.54 4.46 3.89
C LEU A 52 -9.84 3.95 5.15
N HIS A 53 -9.25 4.83 5.93
CA HIS A 53 -8.75 4.50 7.25
C HIS A 53 -9.87 4.52 8.28
N ASN A 54 -10.07 3.42 9.00
CA ASN A 54 -11.12 3.31 10.01
C ASN A 54 -10.59 3.43 11.44
N ILE A 55 -9.40 2.84 11.72
CA ILE A 55 -8.78 2.85 13.05
C ILE A 55 -7.29 3.14 12.89
N GLY A 56 -6.76 3.97 13.79
CA GLY A 56 -5.34 4.36 13.81
C GLY A 56 -5.07 5.69 13.12
N SER A 57 -5.85 6.06 12.11
CA SER A 57 -5.66 7.28 11.33
C SER A 57 -6.97 7.67 10.62
N THR A 58 -8.03 7.89 11.39
CA THR A 58 -9.44 7.84 10.97
C THR A 58 -9.93 8.91 9.98
N GLN A 59 -9.13 9.89 9.61
CA GLN A 59 -9.54 10.96 8.68
C GLN A 59 -8.82 10.88 7.35
N LEU A 60 -7.92 9.91 7.21
CA LEU A 60 -7.11 9.77 6.03
C LEU A 60 -7.77 8.81 5.02
N VAL A 61 -7.58 9.16 3.76
CA VAL A 61 -7.95 8.33 2.62
C VAL A 61 -6.71 8.15 1.76
N ASN A 62 -6.35 6.91 1.47
CA ASN A 62 -5.32 6.60 0.50
C ASN A 62 -5.95 6.43 -0.87
N TYR A 63 -5.53 7.23 -1.82
CA TYR A 63 -5.79 7.04 -3.23
C TYR A 63 -4.62 6.28 -3.83
N VAL A 64 -4.85 5.04 -4.23
CA VAL A 64 -3.80 4.09 -4.62
C VAL A 64 -3.90 3.80 -6.12
N LEU A 65 -2.82 4.02 -6.82
CA LEU A 65 -2.65 3.65 -8.23
C LEU A 65 -1.69 2.46 -8.32
N ARG A 66 -2.01 1.46 -9.16
CA ARG A 66 -1.19 0.27 -9.34
C ARG A 66 -0.99 -0.05 -10.80
N TRP A 67 0.17 -0.62 -11.13
CA TRP A 67 0.53 -1.10 -12.46
C TRP A 67 1.26 -2.44 -12.34
N ASP A 68 1.07 -3.30 -13.32
CA ASP A 68 1.68 -4.63 -13.35
C ASP A 68 3.22 -4.63 -13.31
N ASP A 69 3.83 -3.57 -13.84
CA ASP A 69 5.29 -3.44 -13.93
C ASP A 69 5.70 -1.97 -14.21
N SER A 70 7.00 -1.73 -14.13
CA SER A 70 7.58 -0.40 -14.40
C SER A 70 7.35 0.11 -15.83
N LYS A 71 7.11 -0.78 -16.78
CA LYS A 71 6.86 -0.39 -18.19
C LYS A 71 5.44 0.14 -18.34
N SER A 72 4.44 -0.56 -17.79
CA SER A 72 3.05 -0.11 -17.78
C SER A 72 2.89 1.17 -16.94
N TYR A 73 3.59 1.27 -15.82
CA TYR A 73 3.70 2.51 -15.05
C TYR A 73 4.19 3.68 -15.91
N ALA A 74 5.35 3.55 -16.57
CA ALA A 74 5.92 4.62 -17.39
C ALA A 74 4.98 5.03 -18.54
N ALA A 75 4.38 4.06 -19.24
CA ALA A 75 3.43 4.32 -20.31
C ALA A 75 2.18 5.08 -19.81
N SER A 76 1.66 4.71 -18.63
CA SER A 76 0.55 5.42 -18.00
C SER A 76 0.92 6.86 -17.65
N LYS A 77 2.12 7.11 -17.13
CA LYS A 77 2.61 8.47 -16.81
C LYS A 77 2.76 9.35 -18.06
N ASP A 78 3.23 8.78 -19.17
CA ASP A 78 3.34 9.49 -20.45
C ASP A 78 1.94 9.89 -20.99
N ILE A 79 0.95 8.99 -20.87
CA ILE A 79 -0.44 9.29 -21.21
C ILE A 79 -0.98 10.40 -20.32
N GLN A 80 -0.79 10.30 -19.00
CA GLN A 80 -1.24 11.30 -18.02
C GLN A 80 -0.65 12.68 -18.31
N ALA A 81 0.65 12.76 -18.60
CA ALA A 81 1.36 14.01 -18.87
C ALA A 81 0.80 14.78 -20.07
N SER A 82 0.15 14.10 -21.05
CA SER A 82 -0.47 14.68 -22.23
C SER A 82 -2.00 14.73 -22.17
N SER A 83 -2.60 14.33 -21.06
CA SER A 83 -4.05 14.19 -20.92
C SER A 83 -4.74 15.53 -20.70
N GLN A 84 -5.53 15.97 -21.67
CA GLN A 84 -6.37 17.16 -21.54
C GLN A 84 -7.46 16.95 -20.47
N GLU A 85 -8.05 15.74 -20.38
CA GLU A 85 -9.05 15.37 -19.36
C GLU A 85 -8.48 15.52 -17.95
N TRP A 86 -7.21 15.17 -17.75
CA TRP A 86 -6.51 15.32 -16.46
C TRP A 86 -6.28 16.79 -16.11
N VAL A 87 -5.91 17.62 -17.09
CA VAL A 87 -5.75 19.07 -16.91
C VAL A 87 -7.08 19.73 -16.55
N GLU A 88 -8.17 19.36 -17.22
CA GLU A 88 -9.51 19.88 -16.95
C GLU A 88 -10.02 19.47 -15.58
N PHE A 89 -9.78 18.21 -15.18
CA PHE A 89 -10.08 17.72 -13.82
C PHE A 89 -9.43 18.59 -12.75
N TRP A 90 -8.12 18.86 -12.87
CA TRP A 90 -7.43 19.71 -11.90
C TRP A 90 -7.88 21.16 -11.92
N ALA A 91 -8.22 21.69 -13.08
CA ALA A 91 -8.77 23.04 -13.19
C ALA A 91 -10.11 23.16 -12.46
N GLU A 92 -10.97 22.13 -12.52
CA GLU A 92 -12.23 22.05 -11.77
C GLU A 92 -11.98 21.88 -10.26
N ALA A 93 -11.16 20.89 -9.88
CA ALA A 93 -10.88 20.56 -8.47
C ALA A 93 -10.28 21.76 -7.71
N ASN A 94 -9.40 22.52 -8.34
CA ASN A 94 -8.78 23.70 -7.74
C ASN A 94 -9.73 24.88 -7.51
N GLN A 95 -10.88 24.93 -8.19
CA GLN A 95 -11.88 25.99 -7.96
C GLN A 95 -12.67 25.77 -6.67
N ASN A 96 -12.82 24.52 -6.24
CA ASN A 96 -13.55 24.18 -5.01
C ASN A 96 -12.84 23.01 -4.31
N PRO A 97 -11.69 23.24 -3.66
CA PRO A 97 -10.92 22.19 -3.03
C PRO A 97 -11.72 21.55 -1.88
N SER A 98 -11.69 20.22 -1.83
CA SER A 98 -12.43 19.42 -0.85
C SER A 98 -11.52 18.73 0.19
N GLY A 99 -10.22 18.76 0.00
CA GLY A 99 -9.24 18.17 0.88
C GLY A 99 -7.83 18.61 0.51
N GLU A 100 -6.86 18.14 1.28
CA GLU A 100 -5.44 18.35 1.03
C GLU A 100 -4.69 17.03 1.01
N MET A 101 -3.64 16.96 0.20
CA MET A 101 -2.73 15.82 0.17
C MET A 101 -1.70 15.98 1.28
N THR A 102 -1.68 15.02 2.21
CA THR A 102 -0.80 15.03 3.38
C THR A 102 0.50 14.29 3.14
N ALA A 103 0.49 13.27 2.29
CA ALA A 103 1.68 12.51 1.90
C ALA A 103 1.52 11.89 0.51
N SER A 104 2.63 11.56 -0.13
CA SER A 104 2.64 10.71 -1.31
C SER A 104 3.95 9.94 -1.40
N PHE A 105 3.88 8.70 -1.84
CA PHE A 105 5.05 7.86 -2.06
C PHE A 105 4.78 6.82 -3.14
N SER A 106 5.86 6.28 -3.71
CA SER A 106 5.80 5.10 -4.57
C SER A 106 6.37 3.88 -3.83
N ALA A 107 5.87 2.71 -4.16
CA ALA A 107 6.32 1.46 -3.57
C ALA A 107 6.29 0.32 -4.59
N ASN A 108 7.10 -0.70 -4.37
CA ASN A 108 7.09 -1.92 -5.15
C ASN A 108 6.75 -3.11 -4.25
N ASN A 109 5.88 -3.99 -4.73
CA ASN A 109 5.61 -5.25 -4.07
C ASN A 109 6.85 -6.16 -4.15
N LEU A 110 7.21 -6.79 -3.05
CA LEU A 110 8.32 -7.76 -3.01
C LEU A 110 7.92 -9.11 -3.62
N ASP A 111 6.63 -9.42 -3.72
CA ASP A 111 6.12 -10.59 -4.43
C ASP A 111 5.98 -10.29 -5.93
N GLN A 112 6.97 -10.71 -6.71
CA GLN A 112 7.03 -10.47 -8.16
C GLN A 112 5.97 -11.22 -8.96
N THR A 113 5.15 -12.05 -8.35
CA THR A 113 4.06 -12.75 -9.03
C THR A 113 2.75 -11.96 -9.03
N ARG A 114 2.67 -10.91 -8.23
CA ARG A 114 1.47 -10.08 -8.11
C ARG A 114 1.23 -9.23 -9.35
N LYS A 115 -0.06 -8.99 -9.61
CA LYS A 115 -0.56 -8.11 -10.67
C LYS A 115 -1.45 -7.04 -10.06
N ALA A 116 -1.52 -5.88 -10.71
CA ALA A 116 -2.41 -4.81 -10.29
C ALA A 116 -3.87 -5.28 -10.15
N SER A 117 -4.32 -6.18 -11.04
CA SER A 117 -5.67 -6.78 -10.99
C SER A 117 -5.94 -7.66 -9.77
N ASP A 118 -4.92 -8.15 -9.07
CA ASP A 118 -5.10 -8.92 -7.82
C ASP A 118 -5.64 -8.04 -6.67
N PHE A 119 -5.66 -6.73 -6.86
CA PHE A 119 -6.12 -5.73 -5.89
C PHE A 119 -7.43 -5.05 -6.30
N GLU A 120 -8.10 -5.56 -7.33
CA GLU A 120 -9.44 -5.12 -7.70
C GLU A 120 -10.48 -5.63 -6.71
N GLY A 121 -11.57 -4.85 -6.55
CA GLY A 121 -12.69 -5.19 -5.67
C GLY A 121 -12.53 -4.69 -4.24
N SER A 122 -13.43 -5.14 -3.38
CA SER A 122 -13.52 -4.70 -1.99
C SER A 122 -12.69 -5.59 -1.08
N TYR A 123 -11.95 -4.99 -0.17
CA TYR A 123 -11.21 -5.69 0.89
C TYR A 123 -11.14 -4.86 2.17
N VAL A 124 -10.90 -5.55 3.27
CA VAL A 124 -10.49 -4.96 4.55
C VAL A 124 -8.99 -5.18 4.70
N TYR A 125 -8.29 -4.23 5.29
CA TYR A 125 -6.84 -4.33 5.41
C TYR A 125 -6.33 -3.85 6.77
N SER A 126 -5.15 -4.33 7.16
CA SER A 126 -4.31 -3.78 8.22
C SER A 126 -2.92 -3.51 7.65
N VAL A 127 -2.35 -2.37 7.98
CA VAL A 127 -0.99 -2.00 7.55
C VAL A 127 -0.12 -1.70 8.75
N ALA A 128 1.02 -2.36 8.82
CA ALA A 128 2.12 -1.97 9.69
C ALA A 128 3.20 -1.29 8.83
N VAL A 129 3.54 -0.05 9.19
CA VAL A 129 4.61 0.71 8.53
C VAL A 129 5.86 0.60 9.38
N TRP A 130 6.96 0.28 8.74
CA TRP A 130 8.26 0.06 9.38
C TRP A 130 9.31 0.96 8.76
N ASP A 131 10.04 1.68 9.58
CA ASP A 131 11.24 2.43 9.19
C ASP A 131 12.47 1.57 9.51
N VAL A 132 13.25 1.21 8.47
CA VAL A 132 14.36 0.27 8.60
C VAL A 132 15.64 0.99 8.99
N GLU A 133 16.39 0.43 9.91
CA GLU A 133 17.74 0.87 10.24
C GLU A 133 18.68 0.76 9.03
N SER A 134 19.54 1.75 8.86
CA SER A 134 20.46 1.82 7.70
C SER A 134 21.30 0.54 7.55
N GLY A 135 21.17 -0.09 6.38
CA GLY A 135 21.87 -1.34 6.05
C GLY A 135 21.21 -2.61 6.57
N LYS A 136 20.00 -2.52 7.17
CA LYS A 136 19.23 -3.66 7.71
C LYS A 136 18.07 -4.12 6.82
N ASP A 137 17.98 -3.61 5.58
CA ASP A 137 16.90 -3.96 4.65
C ASP A 137 16.73 -5.46 4.45
N LEU A 138 17.82 -6.19 4.22
CA LEU A 138 17.76 -7.63 3.99
C LEU A 138 17.33 -8.39 5.25
N ASP A 139 17.75 -7.95 6.42
CA ASP A 139 17.37 -8.55 7.71
C ASP A 139 15.86 -8.36 7.94
N LEU A 140 15.32 -7.17 7.67
CA LEU A 140 13.89 -6.90 7.79
C LEU A 140 13.07 -7.71 6.78
N ILE A 141 13.48 -7.74 5.51
CA ILE A 141 12.83 -8.55 4.47
C ILE A 141 12.81 -10.02 4.90
N GLN A 142 13.92 -10.56 5.42
CA GLN A 142 13.98 -11.94 5.90
C GLN A 142 12.98 -12.21 7.04
N ARG A 143 12.84 -11.28 7.99
CA ARG A 143 11.83 -11.38 9.06
C ARG A 143 10.41 -11.38 8.50
N PHE A 144 10.11 -10.51 7.54
CA PHE A 144 8.82 -10.47 6.87
C PHE A 144 8.52 -11.77 6.11
N MET A 145 9.48 -12.28 5.36
CA MET A 145 9.33 -13.55 4.64
C MET A 145 9.15 -14.76 5.56
N THR A 146 9.71 -14.70 6.78
CA THR A 146 9.51 -15.74 7.80
C THR A 146 8.13 -15.65 8.44
N SER A 147 7.64 -14.44 8.72
CA SER A 147 6.33 -14.18 9.34
C SER A 147 5.16 -14.35 8.38
N LYS A 148 5.34 -14.03 7.09
CA LYS A 148 4.29 -14.07 6.05
C LYS A 148 3.50 -15.39 6.05
N PRO A 149 4.11 -16.58 5.94
CA PRO A 149 3.36 -17.84 5.89
C PRO A 149 2.61 -18.16 7.19
N ILE A 150 3.02 -17.62 8.33
CA ILE A 150 2.32 -17.77 9.60
C ILE A 150 1.00 -17.02 9.56
N LEU A 151 1.03 -15.78 9.10
CA LEU A 151 -0.16 -14.93 8.99
C LEU A 151 -1.10 -15.41 7.86
N GLU A 152 -0.55 -15.93 6.77
CA GLU A 152 -1.35 -16.54 5.70
C GLU A 152 -2.09 -17.79 6.17
N ARG A 153 -1.48 -18.64 7.01
CA ARG A 153 -2.18 -19.77 7.67
C ARG A 153 -3.26 -19.31 8.63
N ALA A 154 -3.12 -18.15 9.23
CA ALA A 154 -4.17 -17.56 10.06
C ALA A 154 -5.36 -17.05 9.22
N GLY A 155 -5.19 -16.80 7.92
CA GLY A 155 -6.25 -16.41 7.00
C GLY A 155 -6.06 -15.03 6.35
N ALA A 156 -4.94 -14.37 6.57
CA ALA A 156 -4.62 -13.13 5.87
C ALA A 156 -4.05 -13.41 4.47
N ARG A 157 -4.29 -12.54 3.51
CA ARG A 157 -3.41 -12.37 2.35
C ARG A 157 -2.36 -11.34 2.72
N VAL A 158 -1.07 -11.70 2.60
CA VAL A 158 0.02 -10.84 3.04
C VAL A 158 0.75 -10.26 1.83
N GLU A 159 0.85 -8.94 1.79
CA GLU A 159 1.59 -8.19 0.80
C GLU A 159 2.66 -7.33 1.49
N ILE A 160 3.83 -7.24 0.89
CA ILE A 160 4.97 -6.51 1.45
C ILE A 160 5.46 -5.53 0.41
N TYR A 161 5.41 -4.25 0.74
CA TYR A 161 5.87 -3.18 -0.14
C TYR A 161 7.12 -2.52 0.41
N GLN A 162 8.10 -2.31 -0.45
CA GLN A 162 9.22 -1.42 -0.19
C GLN A 162 8.91 -0.06 -0.81
N ALA A 163 8.82 0.97 0.02
CA ALA A 163 8.64 2.33 -0.45
C ALA A 163 9.95 2.88 -1.05
N ASN A 164 9.80 3.72 -2.06
CA ASN A 164 10.91 4.30 -2.81
C ASN A 164 10.88 5.83 -2.74
N TRP A 165 10.31 6.47 -3.76
CA TRP A 165 10.20 7.92 -3.79
C TRP A 165 9.16 8.39 -2.78
N GLY A 166 9.50 9.40 -1.99
CA GLY A 166 8.62 10.00 -1.00
C GLY A 166 8.77 9.42 0.41
N ALA A 167 9.17 8.14 0.54
CA ALA A 167 9.33 7.46 1.82
C ALA A 167 10.49 6.44 1.78
N PRO A 168 11.74 6.87 1.49
CA PRO A 168 12.88 5.96 1.39
C PRO A 168 13.17 5.33 2.76
N GLY A 169 13.34 4.00 2.79
CA GLY A 169 13.58 3.23 4.02
C GLY A 169 12.32 2.69 4.69
N GLU A 170 11.14 3.06 4.20
CA GLU A 170 9.89 2.52 4.71
C GLU A 170 9.50 1.21 4.04
N TYR A 171 8.93 0.32 4.85
CA TYR A 171 8.30 -0.92 4.42
C TYR A 171 6.87 -0.98 4.94
N HIS A 172 5.94 -1.35 4.06
CA HIS A 172 4.52 -1.53 4.40
C HIS A 172 4.19 -3.01 4.39
N TYR A 173 3.89 -3.56 5.57
CA TYR A 173 3.44 -4.93 5.73
C TYR A 173 1.92 -4.93 5.81
N VAL A 174 1.27 -5.40 4.74
CA VAL A 174 -0.17 -5.29 4.52
C VAL A 174 -0.82 -6.65 4.68
N LEU A 175 -1.80 -6.73 5.57
CA LEU A 175 -2.70 -7.88 5.71
C LEU A 175 -4.03 -7.54 5.06
N MET A 176 -4.51 -8.37 4.15
CA MET A 176 -5.75 -8.16 3.43
C MET A 176 -6.73 -9.30 3.72
N PHE A 177 -8.02 -8.96 3.79
CA PHE A 177 -9.12 -9.85 4.15
C PHE A 177 -10.36 -9.53 3.33
N ASP A 178 -11.20 -10.53 3.08
CA ASP A 178 -12.46 -10.34 2.34
C ASP A 178 -13.52 -9.57 3.14
N SER A 179 -13.38 -9.50 4.47
CA SER A 179 -14.34 -8.83 5.36
C SER A 179 -13.76 -8.54 6.75
N TRP A 180 -14.42 -7.68 7.50
CA TRP A 180 -14.12 -7.46 8.92
C TRP A 180 -14.24 -8.74 9.76
N ALA A 181 -15.19 -9.62 9.45
CA ALA A 181 -15.33 -10.92 10.13
C ALA A 181 -14.11 -11.82 9.86
N ALA A 182 -13.60 -11.85 8.62
CA ALA A 182 -12.40 -12.59 8.28
C ALA A 182 -11.15 -12.04 8.96
N LEU A 183 -11.04 -10.70 9.10
CA LEU A 183 -9.99 -10.06 9.87
C LEU A 183 -10.02 -10.51 11.34
N GLU A 184 -11.17 -10.40 12.01
CA GLU A 184 -11.34 -10.79 13.42
C GLU A 184 -11.06 -12.29 13.62
N GLU A 185 -11.55 -13.15 12.73
CA GLU A 185 -11.24 -14.58 12.77
C GLU A 185 -9.75 -14.85 12.66
N SER A 186 -9.06 -14.17 11.74
CA SER A 186 -7.61 -14.28 11.58
C SER A 186 -6.87 -13.85 12.85
N PHE A 187 -7.17 -12.67 13.38
CA PHE A 187 -6.51 -12.15 14.59
C PHE A 187 -6.77 -13.03 15.81
N SER A 188 -7.94 -13.65 15.92
CA SER A 188 -8.24 -14.59 17.01
C SER A 188 -7.30 -15.81 17.05
N LYS A 189 -6.73 -16.20 15.90
CA LYS A 189 -5.77 -17.30 15.76
C LYS A 189 -4.33 -16.92 16.15
N LEU A 190 -4.05 -15.63 16.34
CA LEU A 190 -2.70 -15.11 16.64
C LEU A 190 -2.40 -14.97 18.14
N GLY A 191 -3.35 -15.37 19.01
CA GLY A 191 -3.26 -15.24 20.46
C GLY A 191 -2.24 -16.16 21.13
N PRO A 192 -2.20 -16.16 22.47
CA PRO A 192 -1.27 -16.97 23.25
C PRO A 192 -1.33 -18.47 22.89
N GLY A 193 -0.18 -19.09 22.70
CA GLY A 193 -0.07 -20.51 22.29
C GLY A 193 -0.14 -20.74 20.78
N SER A 194 -0.32 -19.70 19.97
CA SER A 194 -0.28 -19.78 18.52
C SER A 194 1.15 -19.88 17.96
N GLU A 195 1.25 -20.23 16.69
CA GLU A 195 2.52 -20.17 15.94
C GLU A 195 3.08 -18.73 15.90
N TRP A 196 2.20 -17.74 15.74
CA TRP A 196 2.57 -16.33 15.79
C TRP A 196 3.18 -15.94 17.14
N ALA A 197 2.53 -16.30 18.26
CA ALA A 197 3.05 -16.03 19.59
C ALA A 197 4.43 -16.69 19.81
N SER A 198 4.62 -17.91 19.29
CA SER A 198 5.91 -18.61 19.35
C SER A 198 6.98 -17.91 18.50
N TYR A 199 6.62 -17.43 17.31
CA TYR A 199 7.50 -16.64 16.45
C TYR A 199 7.92 -15.35 17.15
N MET A 200 6.98 -14.57 17.68
CA MET A 200 7.26 -13.32 18.39
C MET A 200 8.18 -13.56 19.62
N GLN A 201 7.96 -14.66 20.34
CA GLN A 201 8.83 -15.01 21.47
C GLN A 201 10.24 -15.39 21.01
N SER A 202 10.38 -16.08 19.89
CA SER A 202 11.69 -16.49 19.36
C SER A 202 12.53 -15.31 18.84
N THR A 203 11.91 -14.17 18.54
CA THR A 203 12.57 -12.96 18.04
C THR A 203 12.66 -11.84 19.08
N ALA A 204 12.18 -12.08 20.31
CA ALA A 204 12.08 -11.04 21.34
C ALA A 204 13.44 -10.47 21.79
N ASP A 205 14.49 -11.29 21.75
CA ASP A 205 15.85 -10.91 22.14
C ASP A 205 16.73 -10.54 20.92
N ASP A 206 16.16 -10.52 19.73
CA ASP A 206 16.92 -10.15 18.52
C ASP A 206 17.28 -8.65 18.53
N GLU A 207 18.32 -8.31 17.76
CA GLU A 207 18.68 -6.92 17.51
C GLU A 207 17.49 -6.15 16.88
N VAL A 208 17.25 -4.94 17.36
CA VAL A 208 16.29 -4.02 16.74
C VAL A 208 16.84 -3.59 15.38
N ILE A 209 16.12 -3.90 14.32
CA ILE A 209 16.53 -3.63 12.92
C ILE A 209 15.57 -2.66 12.21
N ALA A 210 14.43 -2.40 12.80
CA ALA A 210 13.43 -1.46 12.28
C ALA A 210 12.51 -1.01 13.41
N GLU A 211 11.92 0.18 13.27
CA GLU A 211 10.88 0.71 14.14
C GLU A 211 9.52 0.67 13.42
N GLN A 212 8.49 0.18 14.11
CA GLN A 212 7.13 0.28 13.62
C GLN A 212 6.60 1.69 13.89
N THR A 213 6.47 2.48 12.84
CA THR A 213 6.08 3.91 12.92
C THR A 213 4.58 4.14 12.86
N ALA A 214 3.83 3.21 12.25
CA ALA A 214 2.37 3.25 12.20
C ALA A 214 1.76 1.84 12.18
N PHE A 215 0.53 1.75 12.69
CA PHE A 215 -0.34 0.58 12.53
C PHE A 215 -1.79 1.05 12.43
N PHE A 216 -2.45 0.72 11.34
CA PHE A 216 -3.82 1.15 11.08
C PHE A 216 -4.61 0.09 10.31
N THR A 217 -5.93 0.18 10.40
CA THR A 217 -6.85 -0.67 9.64
C THR A 217 -7.84 0.16 8.86
N GLY A 218 -8.34 -0.41 7.79
CA GLY A 218 -9.33 0.22 6.95
C GLY A 218 -10.00 -0.73 5.98
N GLN A 219 -10.71 -0.13 5.04
CA GLN A 219 -11.38 -0.87 3.96
C GLN A 219 -11.41 -0.04 2.70
N THR A 220 -11.54 -0.69 1.55
CA THR A 220 -11.82 0.01 0.29
C THR A 220 -13.16 0.73 0.35
N ALA A 221 -13.24 1.91 -0.25
CA ALA A 221 -14.51 2.57 -0.53
C ALA A 221 -15.27 1.78 -1.63
N ASN A 222 -16.54 1.53 -1.40
CA ASN A 222 -17.46 0.89 -2.36
C ASN A 222 -18.26 1.94 -3.09
#